data_36d13b1a17c1953b468930049229d9ad
#
_entry.id   36d13b1a17c1953b468930049229d9ad
#
_cell.length_a   1.000
_cell.length_b   1.000
_cell.length_c   1.000
_cell.angle_alpha   90.00
_cell.angle_beta   90.00
_cell.angle_gamma   90.00
#
_symmetry.space_group_name_H-M   'P 1'
#
loop_
_entity.id
_entity.type
_entity.pdbx_description
1 polymer ?
#
loop_
_entity_poly.entity_id
_entity_poly.type
_entity_poly.pdbx_seq_one_letter_code
_entity_poly.pdbx_strand_id
1 'polypeptide(L)'
;KRQQQYLDSLKTTWLEYQKRYQLTLDDFAAVCFHLPYPKLALKGLKKIMDKNLPQEKKDLLQKHFDQSILYSQKVGNIYTGSLFLGLLSLLENTDSLKAGDKIALYSYGSGAVAEFFSGELVEGYEAYLDKDRLNKLNQRTALSVADYEKVFFEEVDLDETNSAQFAGYENQDFALVEIVDHQRRYSKVEK
;
A
#
# COMPACT_ATOMS: atom_id res chain seq x y z
N LYS A 1 5.54 16.27 -16.73
CA LYS A 1 6.87 15.60 -16.69
C LYS A 1 6.92 14.43 -15.70
N ARG A 2 6.53 14.60 -14.40
CA ARG A 2 6.63 13.55 -13.37
C ARG A 2 5.79 12.28 -13.65
N GLN A 3 4.54 12.44 -14.11
CA GLN A 3 3.67 11.29 -14.47
C GLN A 3 4.24 10.50 -15.66
N GLN A 4 4.79 11.19 -16.66
CA GLN A 4 5.38 10.55 -17.82
C GLN A 4 6.62 9.74 -17.41
N GLN A 5 7.45 10.27 -16.52
CA GLN A 5 8.62 9.57 -15.98
C GLN A 5 8.24 8.25 -15.30
N TYR A 6 7.19 8.26 -14.47
CA TYR A 6 6.65 7.05 -13.83
C TYR A 6 6.26 5.98 -14.86
N LEU A 7 5.50 6.39 -15.89
CA LEU A 7 5.01 5.47 -16.94
C LEU A 7 6.12 4.96 -17.85
N ASP A 8 7.13 5.77 -18.14
CA ASP A 8 8.25 5.37 -18.99
C ASP A 8 9.20 4.45 -18.23
N SER A 9 9.46 4.73 -16.95
CA SER A 9 10.23 3.84 -16.07
C SER A 9 9.54 2.49 -15.89
N LEU A 10 8.21 2.47 -15.70
CA LEU A 10 7.45 1.22 -15.66
C LEU A 10 7.63 0.40 -16.94
N LYS A 11 7.46 1.05 -18.10
CA LYS A 11 7.62 0.35 -19.39
C LYS A 11 9.02 -0.22 -19.55
N THR A 12 10.05 0.55 -19.22
CA THR A 12 11.45 0.13 -19.35
C THR A 12 11.75 -1.05 -18.44
N THR A 13 11.40 -0.95 -17.15
CA THR A 13 11.67 -2.03 -16.18
C THR A 13 10.86 -3.29 -16.47
N TRP A 14 9.62 -3.15 -16.97
CA TRP A 14 8.80 -4.28 -17.41
C TRP A 14 9.44 -5.00 -18.60
N LEU A 15 9.89 -4.28 -19.61
CA LEU A 15 10.54 -4.89 -20.79
C LEU A 15 11.83 -5.61 -20.44
N GLU A 16 12.66 -5.02 -19.55
CA GLU A 16 13.87 -5.67 -19.06
C GLU A 16 13.55 -6.93 -18.23
N TYR A 17 12.51 -6.86 -17.39
CA TYR A 17 12.04 -7.99 -16.61
C TYR A 17 11.58 -9.15 -17.53
N GLN A 18 10.75 -8.86 -18.54
CA GLN A 18 10.31 -9.85 -19.53
C GLN A 18 11.49 -10.50 -20.25
N LYS A 19 12.44 -9.68 -20.70
CA LYS A 19 13.64 -10.18 -21.41
C LYS A 19 14.48 -11.10 -20.51
N ARG A 20 14.62 -10.75 -19.25
CA ARG A 20 15.47 -11.48 -18.28
C ARG A 20 14.84 -12.80 -17.86
N TYR A 21 13.55 -12.82 -17.57
CA TYR A 21 12.87 -13.96 -16.96
C TYR A 21 11.97 -14.73 -17.95
N GLN A 22 11.77 -14.23 -19.16
CA GLN A 22 10.90 -14.83 -20.20
C GLN A 22 9.46 -15.02 -19.72
N LEU A 23 8.96 -14.09 -18.86
CA LEU A 23 7.60 -14.06 -18.32
C LEU A 23 6.77 -12.99 -19.02
N THR A 24 5.46 -13.20 -19.05
CA THR A 24 4.45 -12.29 -19.60
C THR A 24 3.43 -11.94 -18.52
N LEU A 25 2.50 -11.04 -18.79
CA LEU A 25 1.41 -10.75 -17.83
C LEU A 25 0.49 -11.94 -17.60
N ASP A 26 0.48 -12.92 -18.50
CA ASP A 26 -0.31 -14.14 -18.32
C ASP A 26 0.20 -15.03 -17.17
N ASP A 27 1.49 -14.90 -16.84
CA ASP A 27 2.13 -15.65 -15.75
C ASP A 27 1.80 -15.11 -14.36
N PHE A 28 1.18 -13.91 -14.25
CA PHE A 28 0.90 -13.25 -12.98
C PHE A 28 -0.58 -13.27 -12.63
N ALA A 29 -0.91 -13.57 -11.38
CA ALA A 29 -2.27 -13.44 -10.86
C ALA A 29 -2.65 -11.96 -10.66
N ALA A 30 -1.69 -11.11 -10.29
CA ALA A 30 -1.93 -9.69 -10.08
C ALA A 30 -0.66 -8.87 -10.31
N VAL A 31 -0.85 -7.54 -10.46
CA VAL A 31 0.23 -6.56 -10.50
C VAL A 31 -0.07 -5.47 -9.47
N CYS A 32 0.81 -5.30 -8.50
CA CYS A 32 0.78 -4.22 -7.52
C CYS A 32 1.75 -3.10 -7.90
N PHE A 33 1.37 -1.87 -7.59
CA PHE A 33 2.11 -0.69 -8.00
C PHE A 33 2.45 0.20 -6.81
N HIS A 34 3.60 0.85 -6.88
CA HIS A 34 3.77 2.10 -6.15
C HIS A 34 2.65 3.08 -6.54
N LEU A 35 1.95 3.63 -5.55
CA LEU A 35 0.73 4.42 -5.72
C LEU A 35 0.94 5.89 -5.32
N PRO A 36 1.49 6.74 -6.21
CA PRO A 36 1.41 8.19 -5.98
C PRO A 36 -0.06 8.63 -5.89
N TYR A 37 -0.90 8.06 -6.74
CA TYR A 37 -2.36 8.04 -6.68
C TYR A 37 -2.91 6.94 -7.64
N PRO A 38 -4.08 6.35 -7.34
CA PRO A 38 -4.57 5.15 -8.05
C PRO A 38 -4.71 5.31 -9.56
N LYS A 39 -5.19 6.48 -10.05
CA LYS A 39 -5.40 6.72 -11.49
C LYS A 39 -4.09 6.63 -12.30
N LEU A 40 -2.93 6.98 -11.72
CA LEU A 40 -1.65 6.87 -12.43
C LEU A 40 -1.22 5.42 -12.56
N ALA A 41 -1.36 4.64 -11.48
CA ALA A 41 -1.07 3.21 -11.49
C ALA A 41 -1.98 2.45 -12.47
N LEU A 42 -3.26 2.79 -12.54
CA LEU A 42 -4.19 2.22 -13.52
C LEU A 42 -3.74 2.51 -14.98
N LYS A 43 -3.27 3.73 -15.24
CA LYS A 43 -2.68 4.05 -16.55
C LYS A 43 -1.44 3.20 -16.83
N GLY A 44 -0.64 2.95 -15.79
CA GLY A 44 0.52 2.06 -15.85
C GLY A 44 0.14 0.63 -16.21
N LEU A 45 -0.84 0.06 -15.51
CA LEU A 45 -1.35 -1.29 -15.80
C LEU A 45 -1.81 -1.40 -17.27
N LYS A 46 -2.64 -0.47 -17.72
CA LYS A 46 -3.12 -0.44 -19.12
C LYS A 46 -1.99 -0.26 -20.14
N LYS A 47 -0.90 0.43 -19.77
CA LYS A 47 0.25 0.64 -20.67
C LYS A 47 1.09 -0.61 -20.86
N ILE A 48 1.16 -1.49 -19.87
CA ILE A 48 1.92 -2.76 -19.97
C ILE A 48 1.06 -3.93 -20.43
N MET A 49 -0.25 -3.82 -20.42
CA MET A 49 -1.15 -4.84 -20.96
C MET A 49 -0.96 -4.97 -22.48
N ASP A 50 -0.60 -6.17 -22.94
CA ASP A 50 -0.52 -6.50 -24.35
C ASP A 50 -1.93 -6.57 -24.96
N LYS A 51 -2.06 -6.15 -26.23
CA LYS A 51 -3.32 -6.26 -26.99
C LYS A 51 -3.76 -7.72 -27.14
N ASN A 52 -2.78 -8.63 -27.23
CA ASN A 52 -3.00 -10.06 -27.41
C ASN A 52 -3.32 -10.82 -26.11
N LEU A 53 -3.21 -10.15 -24.94
CA LEU A 53 -3.59 -10.76 -23.67
C LEU A 53 -5.09 -11.11 -23.71
N PRO A 54 -5.49 -12.36 -23.33
CA PRO A 54 -6.91 -12.76 -23.29
C PRO A 54 -7.76 -11.80 -22.47
N GLN A 55 -9.01 -11.55 -22.93
CA GLN A 55 -9.89 -10.60 -22.23
C GLN A 55 -10.15 -11.01 -20.79
N GLU A 56 -10.37 -12.30 -20.53
CA GLU A 56 -10.53 -12.83 -19.18
C GLU A 56 -9.35 -12.47 -18.26
N LYS A 57 -8.13 -12.55 -18.81
CA LYS A 57 -6.92 -12.18 -18.06
C LYS A 57 -6.83 -10.69 -17.81
N LYS A 58 -7.21 -9.86 -18.77
CA LYS A 58 -7.30 -8.40 -18.60
C LYS A 58 -8.28 -8.03 -17.48
N ASP A 59 -9.44 -8.68 -17.49
CA ASP A 59 -10.50 -8.46 -16.49
C ASP A 59 -10.05 -8.91 -15.08
N LEU A 60 -9.33 -10.05 -14.99
CA LEU A 60 -8.76 -10.52 -13.74
C LEU A 60 -7.72 -9.54 -13.18
N LEU A 61 -6.78 -9.09 -14.00
CA LEU A 61 -5.76 -8.12 -13.59
C LEU A 61 -6.38 -6.78 -13.17
N GLN A 62 -7.42 -6.32 -13.87
CA GLN A 62 -8.17 -5.12 -13.49
C GLN A 62 -8.88 -5.32 -12.14
N LYS A 63 -9.56 -6.43 -11.94
CA LYS A 63 -10.24 -6.77 -10.68
C LYS A 63 -9.26 -6.78 -9.51
N HIS A 64 -8.12 -7.43 -9.66
CA HIS A 64 -7.10 -7.48 -8.62
C HIS A 64 -6.44 -6.11 -8.39
N PHE A 65 -6.28 -5.30 -9.45
CA PHE A 65 -5.85 -3.91 -9.30
C PHE A 65 -6.83 -3.12 -8.43
N ASP A 66 -8.14 -3.22 -8.68
CA ASP A 66 -9.17 -2.51 -7.91
C ASP A 66 -9.15 -2.93 -6.43
N GLN A 67 -8.88 -4.19 -6.13
CA GLN A 67 -8.70 -4.68 -4.76
C GLN A 67 -7.40 -4.18 -4.12
N SER A 68 -6.34 -4.00 -4.89
CA SER A 68 -5.04 -3.52 -4.39
C SER A 68 -5.06 -2.05 -3.97
N ILE A 69 -6.00 -1.22 -4.44
CA ILE A 69 -6.03 0.21 -4.15
C ILE A 69 -6.97 0.60 -3.00
N LEU A 70 -7.74 -0.32 -2.42
CA LEU A 70 -8.76 -0.03 -1.41
C LEU A 70 -8.17 0.66 -0.18
N TYR A 71 -7.04 0.18 0.33
CA TYR A 71 -6.41 0.77 1.50
C TYR A 71 -5.79 2.13 1.20
N SER A 72 -5.14 2.28 0.06
CA SER A 72 -4.58 3.58 -0.37
C SER A 72 -5.65 4.65 -0.55
N GLN A 73 -6.86 4.29 -0.96
CA GLN A 73 -8.01 5.21 -1.03
C GLN A 73 -8.46 5.69 0.36
N LYS A 74 -8.22 4.91 1.41
CA LYS A 74 -8.60 5.24 2.80
C LYS A 74 -7.47 5.92 3.59
N VAL A 75 -6.23 5.58 3.30
CA VAL A 75 -5.05 6.04 4.04
C VAL A 75 -4.39 7.24 3.37
N GLY A 76 -4.47 7.33 2.04
CA GLY A 76 -3.76 8.33 1.24
C GLY A 76 -2.35 7.90 0.85
N ASN A 77 -1.51 8.86 0.48
CA ASN A 77 -0.15 8.60 0.01
C ASN A 77 0.80 8.34 1.19
N ILE A 78 1.44 7.20 1.21
CA ILE A 78 2.47 6.80 2.18
C ILE A 78 3.82 6.52 1.51
N TYR A 79 4.09 7.19 0.39
CA TYR A 79 5.35 7.09 -0.37
C TYR A 79 5.70 5.64 -0.75
N THR A 80 6.92 5.17 -0.43
CA THR A 80 7.40 3.82 -0.75
C THR A 80 6.57 2.70 -0.10
N GLY A 81 5.94 2.97 1.04
CA GLY A 81 5.03 2.02 1.68
C GLY A 81 3.77 1.70 0.87
N SER A 82 3.39 2.56 -0.09
CA SER A 82 2.17 2.40 -0.88
C SER A 82 2.12 1.11 -1.70
N LEU A 83 3.27 0.61 -2.17
CA LEU A 83 3.37 -0.66 -2.89
C LEU A 83 2.97 -1.84 -2.00
N PHE A 84 3.54 -1.90 -0.79
CA PHE A 84 3.26 -2.98 0.15
C PHE A 84 1.88 -2.86 0.78
N LEU A 85 1.37 -1.63 0.99
CA LEU A 85 -0.01 -1.40 1.38
C LEU A 85 -0.98 -1.91 0.28
N GLY A 86 -0.62 -1.72 -0.98
CA GLY A 86 -1.36 -2.25 -2.12
C GLY A 86 -1.35 -3.78 -2.18
N LEU A 87 -0.20 -4.40 -1.94
CA LEU A 87 -0.10 -5.87 -1.82
C LEU A 87 -0.96 -6.40 -0.68
N LEU A 88 -0.87 -5.80 0.51
CA LEU A 88 -1.69 -6.18 1.66
C LEU A 88 -3.19 -6.02 1.36
N SER A 89 -3.58 -4.90 0.75
CA SER A 89 -4.96 -4.65 0.33
C SER A 89 -5.47 -5.73 -0.62
N LEU A 90 -4.69 -6.12 -1.61
CA LEU A 90 -5.01 -7.20 -2.53
C LEU A 90 -5.24 -8.52 -1.79
N LEU A 91 -4.28 -8.94 -0.96
CA LEU A 91 -4.31 -10.23 -0.27
C LEU A 91 -5.46 -10.34 0.75
N GLU A 92 -5.78 -9.24 1.42
CA GLU A 92 -6.85 -9.21 2.43
C GLU A 92 -8.26 -9.07 1.84
N ASN A 93 -8.39 -8.54 0.61
CA ASN A 93 -9.68 -8.26 -0.02
C ASN A 93 -9.99 -9.12 -1.25
N THR A 94 -9.25 -10.21 -1.47
CA THR A 94 -9.58 -11.21 -2.49
C THR A 94 -9.48 -12.63 -1.93
N ASP A 95 -10.36 -13.52 -2.43
CA ASP A 95 -10.34 -14.95 -2.09
C ASP A 95 -9.94 -15.81 -3.30
N SER A 96 -9.58 -15.18 -4.43
CA SER A 96 -9.21 -15.88 -5.67
C SER A 96 -7.72 -16.22 -5.77
N LEU A 97 -6.88 -15.71 -4.86
CA LEU A 97 -5.45 -15.99 -4.82
C LEU A 97 -5.15 -17.23 -3.97
N LYS A 98 -4.11 -17.96 -4.33
CA LYS A 98 -3.67 -19.18 -3.67
C LYS A 98 -2.16 -19.31 -3.67
N ALA A 99 -1.62 -20.20 -2.84
CA ALA A 99 -0.20 -20.56 -2.87
C ALA A 99 0.25 -20.97 -4.29
N GLY A 100 1.43 -20.52 -4.69
CA GLY A 100 1.97 -20.68 -6.04
C GLY A 100 1.61 -19.56 -7.01
N ASP A 101 0.63 -18.71 -6.70
CA ASP A 101 0.32 -17.55 -7.54
C ASP A 101 1.45 -16.52 -7.50
N LYS A 102 1.86 -16.04 -8.68
CA LYS A 102 2.85 -14.99 -8.82
C LYS A 102 2.21 -13.62 -8.82
N ILE A 103 2.78 -12.72 -8.03
CA ILE A 103 2.38 -11.32 -7.93
C ILE A 103 3.54 -10.47 -8.44
N ALA A 104 3.29 -9.67 -9.47
CA ALA A 104 4.25 -8.68 -9.94
C ALA A 104 4.15 -7.40 -9.12
N LEU A 105 5.29 -6.76 -8.88
CA LEU A 105 5.40 -5.55 -8.07
C LEU A 105 6.24 -4.51 -8.81
N TYR A 106 5.70 -3.29 -8.91
CA TYR A 106 6.40 -2.16 -9.48
C TYR A 106 6.66 -1.10 -8.41
N SER A 107 7.93 -0.94 -8.06
CA SER A 107 8.43 0.10 -7.15
C SER A 107 8.91 1.32 -7.95
N TYR A 108 8.62 2.51 -7.42
CA TYR A 108 9.10 3.76 -8.01
C TYR A 108 9.40 4.78 -6.91
N GLY A 109 10.56 5.43 -6.99
CA GLY A 109 11.00 6.47 -6.07
C GLY A 109 11.41 7.76 -6.77
N SER A 110 11.32 8.88 -6.03
CA SER A 110 11.86 10.18 -6.47
C SER A 110 13.38 10.11 -6.63
N GLY A 111 13.93 10.81 -7.62
CA GLY A 111 15.34 10.66 -8.05
C GLY A 111 15.45 9.74 -9.27
N ALA A 112 14.27 9.23 -9.68
CA ALA A 112 13.93 8.34 -10.77
C ALA A 112 14.59 6.96 -10.67
N VAL A 113 14.44 6.32 -9.50
CA VAL A 113 14.75 4.90 -9.34
C VAL A 113 13.47 4.09 -9.48
N ALA A 114 13.49 3.08 -10.35
CA ALA A 114 12.36 2.18 -10.57
C ALA A 114 12.82 0.73 -10.61
N GLU A 115 12.01 -0.15 -10.04
CA GLU A 115 12.26 -1.58 -10.03
C GLU A 115 10.99 -2.36 -10.33
N PHE A 116 11.10 -3.38 -11.17
CA PHE A 116 10.05 -4.35 -11.42
C PHE A 116 10.54 -5.72 -10.94
N PHE A 117 9.80 -6.31 -10.04
CA PHE A 117 10.12 -7.61 -9.45
C PHE A 117 8.85 -8.41 -9.20
N SER A 118 8.98 -9.66 -8.78
CA SER A 118 7.82 -10.50 -8.44
C SER A 118 8.10 -11.34 -7.20
N GLY A 119 7.02 -11.75 -6.57
CA GLY A 119 7.01 -12.77 -5.53
C GLY A 119 6.00 -13.85 -5.85
N GLU A 120 6.13 -14.98 -5.20
CA GLU A 120 5.19 -16.09 -5.25
C GLU A 120 4.56 -16.28 -3.86
N LEU A 121 3.24 -16.47 -3.82
CA LEU A 121 2.55 -16.71 -2.57
C LEU A 121 2.92 -18.10 -2.02
N VAL A 122 3.38 -18.14 -0.79
CA VAL A 122 3.75 -19.37 -0.11
C VAL A 122 2.55 -20.00 0.60
N GLU A 123 2.59 -21.29 0.85
CA GLU A 123 1.56 -21.98 1.63
C GLU A 123 1.45 -21.36 3.03
N GLY A 124 0.22 -21.16 3.50
CA GLY A 124 -0.07 -20.60 4.82
C GLY A 124 0.05 -19.06 4.93
N TYR A 125 0.24 -18.34 3.82
CA TYR A 125 0.30 -16.86 3.84
C TYR A 125 -0.97 -16.24 4.44
N GLU A 126 -2.10 -16.88 4.33
CA GLU A 126 -3.40 -16.41 4.83
C GLU A 126 -3.40 -16.21 6.35
N ALA A 127 -2.58 -16.95 7.09
CA ALA A 127 -2.47 -16.83 8.55
C ALA A 127 -1.95 -15.46 9.02
N TYR A 128 -1.33 -14.68 8.12
CA TYR A 128 -0.77 -13.36 8.39
C TYR A 128 -1.70 -12.21 7.97
N LEU A 129 -2.88 -12.52 7.43
CA LEU A 129 -3.82 -11.54 6.91
C LEU A 129 -4.86 -11.14 7.97
N ASP A 130 -5.24 -9.86 7.97
CA ASP A 130 -6.36 -9.33 8.75
C ASP A 130 -7.55 -9.02 7.83
N LYS A 131 -8.44 -9.98 7.64
CA LYS A 131 -9.63 -9.84 6.78
C LYS A 131 -10.62 -8.77 7.28
N ASP A 132 -10.46 -8.28 8.52
CA ASP A 132 -11.30 -7.21 9.08
C ASP A 132 -10.69 -5.81 8.95
N ARG A 133 -9.49 -5.68 8.41
CA ARG A 133 -8.78 -4.39 8.31
C ARG A 133 -9.57 -3.31 7.57
N LEU A 134 -10.27 -3.66 6.49
CA LEU A 134 -11.07 -2.68 5.75
C LEU A 134 -12.22 -2.11 6.62
N ASN A 135 -12.86 -2.96 7.43
CA ASN A 135 -13.89 -2.53 8.37
C ASN A 135 -13.29 -1.60 9.44
N LYS A 136 -12.14 -1.97 10.01
CA LYS A 136 -11.41 -1.11 10.98
C LYS A 136 -11.07 0.25 10.38
N LEU A 137 -10.61 0.31 9.13
CA LEU A 137 -10.35 1.57 8.43
C LEU A 137 -11.64 2.41 8.20
N ASN A 138 -12.76 1.76 7.98
CA ASN A 138 -14.06 2.43 7.80
C ASN A 138 -14.66 2.95 9.12
N GLN A 139 -14.26 2.40 10.27
CA GLN A 139 -14.73 2.81 11.61
C GLN A 139 -13.99 4.04 12.15
N ARG A 140 -13.00 4.58 11.43
CA ARG A 140 -12.30 5.80 11.86
C ARG A 140 -13.27 6.97 11.97
N THR A 141 -13.11 7.78 13.01
CA THR A 141 -13.90 9.00 13.23
C THR A 141 -13.59 10.02 12.14
N ALA A 142 -14.65 10.49 11.46
CA ALA A 142 -14.53 11.61 10.53
C ALA A 142 -14.45 12.92 11.33
N LEU A 143 -13.44 13.74 11.07
CA LEU A 143 -13.28 15.05 11.67
C LEU A 143 -13.86 16.15 10.77
N SER A 144 -14.38 17.21 11.36
CA SER A 144 -14.60 18.47 10.64
C SER A 144 -13.25 19.08 10.24
N VAL A 145 -13.25 20.00 9.29
CA VAL A 145 -12.02 20.72 8.91
C VAL A 145 -11.43 21.45 10.10
N ALA A 146 -12.25 22.10 10.90
CA ALA A 146 -11.81 22.83 12.10
C ALA A 146 -11.17 21.89 13.16
N ASP A 147 -11.76 20.72 13.39
CA ASP A 147 -11.19 19.74 14.32
C ASP A 147 -9.88 19.14 13.76
N TYR A 148 -9.83 18.91 12.45
CA TYR A 148 -8.60 18.46 11.80
C TYR A 148 -7.48 19.49 11.93
N GLU A 149 -7.76 20.77 11.65
CA GLU A 149 -6.78 21.86 11.79
C GLU A 149 -6.30 22.01 13.23
N LYS A 150 -7.20 21.88 14.21
CA LYS A 150 -6.85 21.92 15.62
C LYS A 150 -5.83 20.81 15.95
N VAL A 151 -6.11 19.56 15.57
CA VAL A 151 -5.20 18.42 15.79
C VAL A 151 -3.90 18.56 15.00
N PHE A 152 -3.97 19.05 13.75
CA PHE A 152 -2.81 19.19 12.88
C PHE A 152 -1.82 20.25 13.35
N PHE A 153 -2.31 21.35 13.91
CA PHE A 153 -1.49 22.46 14.41
C PHE A 153 -1.21 22.39 15.90
N GLU A 154 -1.76 21.39 16.60
CA GLU A 154 -1.48 21.15 18.01
C GLU A 154 -0.02 20.77 18.22
N GLU A 155 0.67 21.53 19.05
CA GLU A 155 2.02 21.21 19.50
C GLU A 155 1.96 20.46 20.83
N VAL A 156 2.83 19.49 20.99
CA VAL A 156 2.95 18.77 22.28
C VAL A 156 3.87 19.56 23.18
N ASP A 157 3.33 20.02 24.31
CA ASP A 157 4.13 20.66 25.35
C ASP A 157 5.05 19.62 26.02
N LEU A 158 6.36 19.79 25.86
CA LEU A 158 7.37 18.99 26.52
C LEU A 158 7.86 19.74 27.78
N ASP A 159 8.14 18.98 28.82
CA ASP A 159 8.77 19.52 30.03
C ASP A 159 10.26 19.86 29.85
N GLU A 160 10.92 20.30 30.91
CA GLU A 160 12.35 20.67 30.91
C GLU A 160 13.28 19.50 30.55
N THR A 161 12.78 18.25 30.60
CA THR A 161 13.50 17.03 30.21
C THR A 161 13.16 16.56 28.80
N ASN A 162 12.48 17.40 28.02
CA ASN A 162 11.92 17.06 26.69
C ASN A 162 10.98 15.84 26.71
N SER A 163 10.18 15.74 27.78
CA SER A 163 9.32 14.60 28.04
C SER A 163 7.85 15.01 28.18
N ALA A 164 6.93 14.09 27.89
CA ALA A 164 5.49 14.25 28.09
C ALA A 164 4.84 12.90 28.37
N GLN A 165 3.74 12.90 29.12
CA GLN A 165 2.90 11.73 29.37
C GLN A 165 1.53 11.91 28.70
N PHE A 166 0.96 10.82 28.22
CA PHE A 166 -0.34 10.82 27.57
C PHE A 166 -1.28 9.81 28.25
N ALA A 167 -2.59 10.10 28.20
CA ALA A 167 -3.65 9.25 28.75
C ALA A 167 -4.89 9.27 27.85
N GLY A 168 -5.87 8.40 28.10
CA GLY A 168 -7.15 8.41 27.40
C GLY A 168 -7.21 7.52 26.15
N TYR A 169 -6.55 6.37 26.18
CA TYR A 169 -6.40 5.47 25.01
C TYR A 169 -7.18 4.16 25.11
N GLU A 170 -8.19 4.07 25.96
CA GLU A 170 -8.91 2.84 26.32
C GLU A 170 -9.52 2.11 25.11
N ASN A 171 -9.72 2.81 24.01
CA ASN A 171 -10.31 2.28 22.77
C ASN A 171 -9.31 1.98 21.66
N GLN A 172 -8.01 2.05 21.94
CA GLN A 172 -6.96 1.80 20.95
C GLN A 172 -6.28 0.45 21.21
N ASP A 173 -5.76 -0.21 20.16
CA ASP A 173 -4.92 -1.40 20.34
C ASP A 173 -3.48 -1.03 20.70
N PHE A 174 -3.00 0.11 20.21
CA PHE A 174 -1.70 0.70 20.53
C PHE A 174 -1.84 2.19 20.74
N ALA A 175 -1.12 2.73 21.71
CA ALA A 175 -1.13 4.15 22.01
C ALA A 175 0.28 4.70 22.23
N LEU A 176 0.48 5.98 21.89
CA LEU A 176 1.63 6.75 22.35
C LEU A 176 1.40 7.07 23.82
N VAL A 177 2.13 6.44 24.72
CA VAL A 177 1.94 6.59 26.16
C VAL A 177 2.84 7.66 26.77
N GLU A 178 4.01 7.87 26.20
CA GLU A 178 4.96 8.88 26.65
C GLU A 178 5.94 9.31 25.57
N ILE A 179 6.49 10.49 25.75
CA ILE A 179 7.74 10.93 25.11
C ILE A 179 8.77 11.07 26.24
N VAL A 180 9.95 10.52 26.06
CA VAL A 180 11.08 10.65 26.99
C VAL A 180 12.29 11.09 26.21
N ASP A 181 12.85 12.25 26.54
CA ASP A 181 13.99 12.84 25.83
C ASP A 181 13.81 12.81 24.30
N HIS A 182 12.73 13.40 23.81
CA HIS A 182 12.30 13.41 22.39
C HIS A 182 11.99 12.03 21.78
N GLN A 183 12.08 10.93 22.51
CA GLN A 183 11.80 9.58 22.00
C GLN A 183 10.36 9.18 22.31
N ARG A 184 9.57 8.87 21.27
CA ARG A 184 8.21 8.37 21.41
C ARG A 184 8.21 6.92 21.87
N ARG A 185 7.40 6.62 22.90
CA ARG A 185 7.17 5.26 23.40
C ARG A 185 5.73 4.85 23.22
N TYR A 186 5.54 3.74 22.57
CA TYR A 186 4.21 3.16 22.31
C TYR A 186 4.02 1.92 23.15
N SER A 187 2.80 1.71 23.62
CA SER A 187 2.41 0.51 24.36
C SER A 187 1.17 -0.10 23.75
N LYS A 188 1.06 -1.44 23.86
CA LYS A 188 -0.18 -2.14 23.60
C LYS A 188 -1.14 -1.83 24.76
N VAL A 189 -2.35 -1.42 24.43
CA VAL A 189 -3.38 -1.15 25.45
C VAL A 189 -4.04 -2.48 25.80
N GLU A 190 -3.97 -2.88 27.06
CA GLU A 190 -4.71 -4.04 27.58
C GLU A 190 -6.17 -3.63 27.72
N LYS A 191 -7.08 -4.45 27.13
CA LYS A 191 -8.53 -4.25 27.17
C LYS A 191 -9.12 -5.00 28.34
#